data_e763fd11a34b4dc12e8aa3f9c52257e8
#
_entry.id   e763fd11a34b4dc12e8aa3f9c52257e8
#
_cell.length_a   1.000
_cell.length_b   1.000
_cell.length_c   1.000
_cell.angle_alpha   90.00
_cell.angle_beta   90.00
_cell.angle_gamma   90.00
#
_symmetry.space_group_name_H-M   'P 1'
#
loop_
_entity.id
_entity.type
_entity.pdbx_description
1 polymer ?
#
loop_
_entity_poly.entity_id
_entity_poly.type
_entity_poly.pdbx_seq_one_letter_code
_entity_poly.pdbx_strand_id
1 'polypeptide(L)'
;MNYMCTVLLISYNHKRTIARALDSILEQESKYPYKIHAFDDGSSDGTGDIIKQYAVRYPNIIYPYLTKKNQGAQTNYWNAFSSVDTPYCVLLEGDDFYCNPKKIELQINALENHSECSFCGHDTYLFSEGESFREYPEGSKAMTAGILRTKTVFTYKDFVPITNGGYIPYGSARMIRSSAMKLDQVRYKEAFLFDFSQFYYLILQGDYYYIDMPMSVYVRTGEGICSGKSPVAFLNDFMQGAIDFNRQTDNVIADKIYSDCMLQIGFRLQLYANSEKPVIRSAEYYQKKLLLPDEIKDNKDSQLLIFQSKLSEDKYYYLCNGGLGHTMLLSALKPELEKRIKGKIVLMVREEQQFIPKLYNICDSLCVDLQDVNLETLGGRCPIPEKGRIYVTHPFAHPESANYYRPIHLQYSTDRYYPWLLRYYGLDMDCTYRLPLQNVSLPKELRKKVAFFGDIKKIVLFFPESVTLQRISNRIWKKKADELQQEGLIVLSCVQDKANTISGTHYIELTAEEAFRLGMHCHSIYCMRSGIADL
;
A
#
# COMPACT_ATOMS: atom_id res chain seq x y z
N MET A 1 -2.69 32.26 30.20
CA MET A 1 -2.45 30.79 30.22
C MET A 1 -1.28 30.47 29.31
N ASN A 2 -0.41 29.58 29.74
CA ASN A 2 0.71 29.16 28.90
C ASN A 2 0.27 27.92 28.11
N TYR A 3 -0.21 28.12 26.88
CA TYR A 3 -0.67 27.02 26.05
C TYR A 3 0.50 26.18 25.56
N MET A 4 0.31 24.85 25.51
CA MET A 4 1.28 23.89 24.99
C MET A 4 1.02 23.52 23.54
N CYS A 5 -0.22 23.59 23.10
CA CYS A 5 -0.60 23.21 21.75
C CYS A 5 -1.57 24.21 21.11
N THR A 6 -1.36 24.50 19.83
CA THR A 6 -2.32 25.20 18.97
C THR A 6 -2.96 24.18 18.03
N VAL A 7 -4.28 24.03 18.12
CA VAL A 7 -5.06 23.30 17.11
C VAL A 7 -5.40 24.27 15.99
N LEU A 8 -4.91 24.00 14.81
CA LEU A 8 -5.19 24.74 13.58
C LEU A 8 -6.40 24.15 12.91
N LEU A 9 -7.56 24.80 13.08
CA LEU A 9 -8.80 24.40 12.40
C LEU A 9 -8.93 25.22 11.11
N ILE A 10 -8.94 24.54 9.96
CA ILE A 10 -8.97 25.15 8.63
C ILE A 10 -10.30 24.86 7.95
N SER A 11 -10.96 25.89 7.45
CA SER A 11 -12.29 25.74 6.83
C SER A 11 -12.51 26.60 5.60
N TYR A 12 -13.34 26.09 4.70
CA TYR A 12 -13.97 26.83 3.60
C TYR A 12 -15.25 26.11 3.17
N ASN A 13 -16.41 26.74 3.38
CA ASN A 13 -17.74 26.19 3.09
C ASN A 13 -18.02 24.86 3.80
N HIS A 14 -17.71 24.78 5.08
CA HIS A 14 -17.91 23.59 5.92
C HIS A 14 -19.09 23.75 6.92
N LYS A 15 -20.14 24.52 6.57
CA LYS A 15 -21.28 24.77 7.46
C LYS A 15 -21.88 23.51 8.09
N ARG A 16 -21.93 22.40 7.33
CA ARG A 16 -22.53 21.14 7.80
C ARG A 16 -21.66 20.39 8.81
N THR A 17 -20.37 20.61 8.79
CA THR A 17 -19.40 19.77 9.51
C THR A 17 -18.60 20.54 10.55
N ILE A 18 -18.43 21.85 10.40
CA ILE A 18 -17.56 22.68 11.25
C ILE A 18 -17.92 22.62 12.75
N ALA A 19 -19.21 22.50 13.09
CA ALA A 19 -19.63 22.36 14.49
C ALA A 19 -19.10 21.05 15.09
N ARG A 20 -19.23 19.92 14.36
CA ARG A 20 -18.68 18.63 14.78
C ARG A 20 -17.16 18.69 14.94
N ALA A 21 -16.44 19.35 14.03
CA ALA A 21 -15.01 19.54 14.13
C ALA A 21 -14.65 20.31 15.42
N LEU A 22 -15.30 21.44 15.69
CA LEU A 22 -15.10 22.24 16.88
C LEU A 22 -15.42 21.46 18.16
N ASP A 23 -16.56 20.76 18.21
CA ASP A 23 -16.98 19.96 19.37
C ASP A 23 -15.93 18.87 19.66
N SER A 24 -15.41 18.18 18.64
CA SER A 24 -14.42 17.12 18.80
C SER A 24 -13.07 17.62 19.36
N ILE A 25 -12.73 18.89 19.11
CA ILE A 25 -11.56 19.53 19.71
C ILE A 25 -11.87 19.96 21.15
N LEU A 26 -13.05 20.50 21.41
CA LEU A 26 -13.46 20.95 22.75
C LEU A 26 -13.67 19.79 23.73
N GLU A 27 -13.97 18.60 23.24
CA GLU A 27 -14.08 17.36 24.02
C GLU A 27 -12.72 16.74 24.38
N GLN A 28 -11.61 17.36 23.98
CA GLN A 28 -10.29 16.84 24.32
C GLN A 28 -9.98 16.99 25.82
N GLU A 29 -9.73 15.85 26.44
CA GLU A 29 -9.31 15.73 27.83
C GLU A 29 -7.78 15.71 27.90
N SER A 30 -7.16 16.85 28.12
CA SER A 30 -5.72 16.97 28.17
C SER A 30 -5.24 17.73 29.41
N LYS A 31 -4.22 17.21 30.09
CA LYS A 31 -3.51 17.95 31.15
C LYS A 31 -2.71 19.14 30.60
N TYR A 32 -2.45 19.14 29.29
CA TYR A 32 -1.73 20.23 28.62
C TYR A 32 -2.73 21.26 28.09
N PRO A 33 -2.61 22.54 28.48
CA PRO A 33 -3.46 23.60 27.96
C PRO A 33 -3.29 23.74 26.44
N TYR A 34 -4.38 23.82 25.71
CA TYR A 34 -4.38 24.05 24.28
C TYR A 34 -5.36 25.17 23.89
N LYS A 35 -5.16 25.70 22.69
CA LYS A 35 -6.06 26.69 22.08
C LYS A 35 -6.35 26.29 20.62
N ILE A 36 -7.40 26.90 20.07
CA ILE A 36 -7.85 26.68 18.70
C ILE A 36 -7.68 27.98 17.93
N HIS A 37 -6.89 27.95 16.86
CA HIS A 37 -6.87 28.98 15.86
C HIS A 37 -7.79 28.54 14.71
N ALA A 38 -8.97 29.13 14.60
CA ALA A 38 -9.98 28.75 13.64
C ALA A 38 -9.93 29.68 12.41
N PHE A 39 -9.42 29.15 11.31
CA PHE A 39 -9.24 29.85 10.04
C PHE A 39 -10.40 29.54 9.08
N ASP A 40 -11.11 30.56 8.66
CA ASP A 40 -12.14 30.47 7.62
C ASP A 40 -11.76 31.32 6.43
N ASP A 41 -11.66 30.70 5.26
CA ASP A 41 -11.19 31.34 4.03
C ASP A 41 -12.32 32.02 3.25
N GLY A 42 -13.09 32.87 3.96
CA GLY A 42 -14.15 33.66 3.34
C GLY A 42 -15.34 32.82 2.88
N SER A 43 -15.78 31.89 3.70
CA SER A 43 -16.95 31.04 3.43
C SER A 43 -18.21 31.87 3.20
N SER A 44 -19.01 31.46 2.21
CA SER A 44 -20.30 32.09 1.88
C SER A 44 -21.52 31.34 2.43
N ASP A 45 -21.32 30.15 3.00
CA ASP A 45 -22.40 29.26 3.45
C ASP A 45 -22.84 29.47 4.91
N GLY A 46 -22.12 30.32 5.66
CA GLY A 46 -22.36 30.56 7.09
C GLY A 46 -21.38 29.84 8.03
N THR A 47 -20.36 29.17 7.51
CA THR A 47 -19.28 28.54 8.32
C THR A 47 -18.67 29.53 9.30
N GLY A 48 -18.25 30.72 8.82
CA GLY A 48 -17.63 31.76 9.65
C GLY A 48 -18.52 32.26 10.78
N ASP A 49 -19.86 32.25 10.62
CA ASP A 49 -20.77 32.67 11.67
C ASP A 49 -20.87 31.62 12.78
N ILE A 50 -20.82 30.34 12.44
CA ILE A 50 -20.71 29.25 13.43
C ILE A 50 -19.43 29.40 14.24
N ILE A 51 -18.29 29.61 13.58
CA ILE A 51 -17.01 29.80 14.27
C ILE A 51 -17.08 31.00 15.23
N LYS A 52 -17.70 32.14 14.83
CA LYS A 52 -17.90 33.29 15.73
C LYS A 52 -18.73 32.94 16.96
N GLN A 53 -19.81 32.20 16.79
CA GLN A 53 -20.67 31.77 17.89
C GLN A 53 -19.89 30.91 18.89
N TYR A 54 -19.07 29.97 18.41
CA TYR A 54 -18.21 29.16 19.26
C TYR A 54 -17.12 30.01 19.95
N ALA A 55 -16.51 30.96 19.25
CA ALA A 55 -15.51 31.85 19.84
C ALA A 55 -16.10 32.74 20.95
N VAL A 56 -17.35 33.23 20.81
CA VAL A 56 -18.05 33.96 21.87
C VAL A 56 -18.32 33.06 23.08
N ARG A 57 -18.64 31.79 22.85
CA ARG A 57 -18.91 30.82 23.92
C ARG A 57 -17.64 30.35 24.63
N TYR A 58 -16.52 30.30 23.90
CA TYR A 58 -15.23 29.81 24.40
C TYR A 58 -14.09 30.82 24.14
N PRO A 59 -14.17 32.05 24.69
CA PRO A 59 -13.30 33.17 24.32
C PRO A 59 -11.82 32.99 24.69
N ASN A 60 -11.53 32.09 25.65
CA ASN A 60 -10.17 31.78 26.07
C ASN A 60 -9.57 30.55 25.35
N ILE A 61 -10.32 29.91 24.47
CA ILE A 61 -9.88 28.69 23.76
C ILE A 61 -9.87 28.91 22.26
N ILE A 62 -10.91 29.57 21.71
CA ILE A 62 -11.09 29.72 20.25
C ILE A 62 -10.75 31.14 19.81
N TYR A 63 -9.79 31.23 18.92
CA TYR A 63 -9.35 32.48 18.29
C TYR A 63 -9.72 32.42 16.80
N PRO A 64 -10.73 33.18 16.35
CA PRO A 64 -11.19 33.14 14.97
C PRO A 64 -10.34 34.04 14.07
N TYR A 65 -9.94 33.50 12.92
CA TYR A 65 -9.27 34.19 11.83
C TYR A 65 -10.14 34.07 10.58
N LEU A 66 -10.99 35.08 10.34
CA LEU A 66 -12.00 35.03 9.28
C LEU A 66 -11.62 36.02 8.18
N THR A 67 -11.41 35.53 6.96
CA THR A 67 -11.14 36.41 5.83
C THR A 67 -12.45 36.85 5.16
N LYS A 68 -12.41 38.00 4.48
CA LYS A 68 -13.60 38.53 3.77
C LYS A 68 -13.80 37.87 2.41
N LYS A 69 -12.77 37.28 1.85
CA LYS A 69 -12.75 36.65 0.53
C LYS A 69 -11.86 35.42 0.57
N ASN A 70 -12.23 34.44 -0.21
CA ASN A 70 -11.41 33.25 -0.44
C ASN A 70 -10.04 33.66 -1.01
N GLN A 71 -8.96 33.29 -0.34
CA GLN A 71 -7.57 33.51 -0.72
C GLN A 71 -6.91 32.23 -1.28
N GLY A 72 -7.63 31.10 -1.21
CA GLY A 72 -7.18 29.78 -1.60
C GLY A 72 -6.61 28.99 -0.44
N ALA A 73 -6.81 27.68 -0.50
CA ALA A 73 -6.43 26.74 0.56
C ALA A 73 -4.97 26.88 1.00
N GLN A 74 -4.07 27.08 0.05
CA GLN A 74 -2.66 27.27 0.29
C GLN A 74 -2.34 28.50 1.15
N THR A 75 -2.96 29.63 0.87
CA THR A 75 -2.78 30.86 1.65
C THR A 75 -3.37 30.68 3.04
N ASN A 76 -4.55 30.08 3.15
CA ASN A 76 -5.21 29.81 4.42
C ASN A 76 -4.36 28.87 5.30
N TYR A 77 -3.84 27.81 4.72
CA TYR A 77 -2.95 26.86 5.36
C TYR A 77 -1.66 27.51 5.87
N TRP A 78 -1.02 28.30 5.01
CA TRP A 78 0.19 29.05 5.36
C TRP A 78 -0.04 30.03 6.50
N ASN A 79 -1.13 30.79 6.46
CA ASN A 79 -1.49 31.74 7.51
C ASN A 79 -1.75 31.02 8.83
N ALA A 80 -2.40 29.86 8.79
CA ALA A 80 -2.65 29.05 9.98
C ALA A 80 -1.33 28.60 10.63
N PHE A 81 -0.42 28.00 9.88
CA PHE A 81 0.87 27.60 10.42
C PHE A 81 1.73 28.78 10.89
N SER A 82 1.66 29.92 10.21
CA SER A 82 2.36 31.15 10.60
C SER A 82 1.83 31.76 11.90
N SER A 83 0.63 31.41 12.33
CA SER A 83 0.01 31.90 13.56
C SER A 83 0.42 31.12 14.82
N VAL A 84 1.16 30.01 14.66
CA VAL A 84 1.54 29.13 15.76
C VAL A 84 2.56 29.81 16.65
N ASP A 85 2.25 29.89 17.95
CA ASP A 85 3.09 30.49 19.00
C ASP A 85 3.29 29.56 20.21
N THR A 86 2.89 28.29 20.07
CA THR A 86 2.99 27.25 21.10
C THR A 86 4.05 26.21 20.74
N PRO A 87 4.57 25.43 21.72
CA PRO A 87 5.57 24.39 21.45
C PRO A 87 5.11 23.33 20.44
N TYR A 88 3.81 23.04 20.39
CA TYR A 88 3.22 22.04 19.51
C TYR A 88 2.08 22.61 18.71
N CYS A 89 1.86 22.09 17.52
CA CYS A 89 0.65 22.34 16.76
C CYS A 89 0.11 21.06 16.10
N VAL A 90 -1.18 21.05 15.87
CA VAL A 90 -1.90 19.98 15.17
C VAL A 90 -2.94 20.59 14.24
N LEU A 91 -3.15 19.96 13.08
CA LEU A 91 -4.13 20.41 12.11
C LEU A 91 -5.43 19.63 12.25
N LEU A 92 -6.54 20.29 11.96
CA LEU A 92 -7.84 19.66 11.66
C LEU A 92 -8.51 20.43 10.52
N GLU A 93 -8.97 19.74 9.50
CA GLU A 93 -9.84 20.30 8.47
C GLU A 93 -11.28 20.32 8.96
N GLY A 94 -12.05 21.34 8.55
CA GLY A 94 -13.40 21.59 9.09
C GLY A 94 -14.46 20.55 8.70
N ASP A 95 -14.14 19.62 7.83
CA ASP A 95 -14.95 18.46 7.48
C ASP A 95 -14.56 17.18 8.25
N ASP A 96 -13.37 17.15 8.84
CA ASP A 96 -12.85 16.06 9.67
C ASP A 96 -13.20 16.23 11.15
N PHE A 97 -12.88 15.26 11.99
CA PHE A 97 -13.04 15.34 13.43
C PHE A 97 -12.13 14.38 14.21
N TYR A 98 -11.85 14.72 15.47
CA TYR A 98 -11.14 13.82 16.38
C TYR A 98 -12.13 12.82 17.01
N CYS A 99 -11.70 11.58 17.15
CA CYS A 99 -12.53 10.50 17.69
C CYS A 99 -11.98 9.89 18.99
N ASN A 100 -10.85 10.42 19.47
CA ASN A 100 -10.26 10.02 20.75
C ASN A 100 -10.08 11.25 21.63
N PRO A 101 -10.69 11.32 22.82
CA PRO A 101 -10.60 12.48 23.69
C PRO A 101 -9.21 12.69 24.28
N LYS A 102 -8.31 11.72 24.23
CA LYS A 102 -6.94 11.80 24.72
C LYS A 102 -5.90 12.12 23.64
N LYS A 103 -6.33 12.39 22.40
CA LYS A 103 -5.42 12.59 21.27
C LYS A 103 -4.32 13.63 21.56
N ILE A 104 -4.69 14.83 22.00
CA ILE A 104 -3.75 15.92 22.25
C ILE A 104 -2.75 15.51 23.34
N GLU A 105 -3.23 14.94 24.44
CA GLU A 105 -2.37 14.51 25.55
C GLU A 105 -1.41 13.40 25.13
N LEU A 106 -1.89 12.38 24.43
CA LEU A 106 -1.08 11.25 23.98
C LEU A 106 0.03 11.70 23.02
N GLN A 107 -0.28 12.60 22.10
CA GLN A 107 0.67 13.10 21.13
C GLN A 107 1.73 14.01 21.77
N ILE A 108 1.35 14.89 22.72
CA ILE A 108 2.33 15.70 23.46
C ILE A 108 3.23 14.79 24.30
N ASN A 109 2.65 13.83 25.05
CA ASN A 109 3.44 12.87 25.82
C ASN A 109 4.44 12.10 24.94
N ALA A 110 4.03 11.69 23.75
CA ALA A 110 4.91 11.01 22.80
C ALA A 110 6.09 11.89 22.41
N LEU A 111 5.84 13.14 22.04
CA LEU A 111 6.91 14.06 21.67
C LEU A 111 7.77 14.50 22.85
N GLU A 112 7.22 14.69 24.07
CA GLU A 112 8.00 15.01 25.26
C GLU A 112 8.98 13.87 25.63
N ASN A 113 8.58 12.61 25.43
CA ASN A 113 9.42 11.45 25.71
C ASN A 113 10.43 11.13 24.58
N HIS A 114 10.27 11.73 23.40
CA HIS A 114 11.07 11.48 22.20
C HIS A 114 11.56 12.79 21.60
N SER A 115 12.60 13.37 22.19
CA SER A 115 13.17 14.66 21.77
C SER A 115 13.80 14.62 20.38
N GLU A 116 14.18 13.43 19.89
CA GLU A 116 14.69 13.17 18.55
C GLU A 116 13.60 13.32 17.46
N CYS A 117 12.31 13.22 17.87
CA CYS A 117 11.20 13.29 16.92
C CYS A 117 10.75 14.73 16.69
N SER A 118 10.68 15.13 15.44
CA SER A 118 10.16 16.44 15.00
C SER A 118 8.63 16.47 14.97
N PHE A 119 7.99 15.32 14.84
CA PHE A 119 6.55 15.17 14.84
C PHE A 119 6.15 13.74 15.22
N CYS A 120 4.86 13.57 15.54
CA CYS A 120 4.23 12.27 15.71
C CYS A 120 2.93 12.19 14.92
N GLY A 121 2.46 10.97 14.71
CA GLY A 121 1.18 10.74 14.06
C GLY A 121 0.56 9.42 14.49
N HIS A 122 -0.64 9.19 14.02
CA HIS A 122 -1.46 8.04 14.39
C HIS A 122 -2.31 7.57 13.23
N ASP A 123 -3.04 6.48 13.43
CA ASP A 123 -4.03 5.99 12.46
C ASP A 123 -5.23 6.92 12.34
N THR A 124 -5.86 6.88 11.18
CA THR A 124 -7.06 7.66 10.86
C THR A 124 -8.13 6.72 10.33
N TYR A 125 -9.35 6.87 10.83
CA TYR A 125 -10.50 6.21 10.22
C TYR A 125 -10.94 6.93 8.96
N LEU A 126 -11.42 6.15 7.99
CA LEU A 126 -12.02 6.68 6.77
C LEU A 126 -13.54 6.53 6.85
N PHE A 127 -14.25 7.63 6.64
CA PHE A 127 -15.71 7.68 6.68
C PHE A 127 -16.24 8.36 5.41
N SER A 128 -17.29 7.80 4.82
CA SER A 128 -18.00 8.41 3.70
C SER A 128 -19.31 9.04 4.17
N GLU A 129 -19.57 10.28 3.79
CA GLU A 129 -20.82 10.97 4.15
C GLU A 129 -22.02 10.21 3.59
N GLY A 130 -23.04 9.98 4.44
CA GLY A 130 -24.21 9.15 4.11
C GLY A 130 -24.20 7.75 4.73
N GLU A 131 -23.07 7.27 5.23
CA GLU A 131 -23.01 6.11 6.11
C GLU A 131 -23.37 6.52 7.54
N SER A 132 -24.10 5.67 8.27
CA SER A 132 -24.36 5.97 9.69
C SER A 132 -23.11 5.72 10.51
N PHE A 133 -22.50 6.80 10.98
CA PHE A 133 -21.41 6.74 11.95
C PHE A 133 -21.97 6.42 13.34
N ARG A 134 -22.42 5.19 13.51
CA ARG A 134 -22.82 4.65 14.81
C ARG A 134 -21.81 3.62 15.21
N GLU A 135 -20.98 3.98 16.19
CA GLU A 135 -19.96 3.09 16.78
C GLU A 135 -19.03 2.50 15.72
N TYR A 136 -17.74 2.67 15.89
CA TYR A 136 -16.76 2.05 15.00
C TYR A 136 -17.08 0.56 14.91
N PRO A 137 -17.63 0.03 13.80
CA PRO A 137 -17.83 -1.39 13.71
C PRO A 137 -16.43 -2.03 13.85
N GLU A 138 -16.34 -3.15 14.54
CA GLU A 138 -15.17 -4.02 14.42
C GLU A 138 -14.88 -4.19 12.93
N GLY A 139 -13.79 -3.59 12.45
CA GLY A 139 -13.47 -3.56 11.03
C GLY A 139 -13.52 -2.21 10.34
N SER A 140 -13.84 -1.10 11.03
CA SER A 140 -13.63 0.26 10.49
C SER A 140 -12.15 0.43 10.15
N LYS A 141 -11.88 0.83 8.90
CA LYS A 141 -10.55 0.75 8.29
C LYS A 141 -9.62 1.82 8.86
N ALA A 142 -8.81 1.46 9.85
CA ALA A 142 -7.60 2.21 10.12
C ALA A 142 -6.67 2.07 8.91
N MET A 143 -6.22 3.18 8.36
CA MET A 143 -5.44 3.20 7.11
C MET A 143 -3.94 3.01 7.31
N THR A 144 -3.52 2.18 8.25
CA THR A 144 -2.11 1.88 8.43
C THR A 144 -1.58 0.93 7.39
N ALA A 145 -0.54 1.34 6.71
CA ALA A 145 0.34 0.41 6.02
C ALA A 145 1.09 -0.46 7.03
N GLY A 146 1.24 -1.74 6.74
CA GLY A 146 1.87 -2.71 7.63
C GLY A 146 3.26 -2.32 8.14
N ILE A 147 4.00 -1.47 7.40
CA ILE A 147 5.34 -1.00 7.81
C ILE A 147 5.29 -0.14 9.09
N LEU A 148 4.25 0.67 9.29
CA LEU A 148 4.16 1.55 10.47
C LEU A 148 3.93 0.79 11.77
N ARG A 149 3.64 -0.51 11.72
CA ARG A 149 3.44 -1.34 12.92
C ARG A 149 4.65 -2.17 13.32
N THR A 150 5.73 -2.05 12.57
CA THR A 150 6.96 -2.80 12.85
C THR A 150 7.81 -2.16 13.95
N LYS A 151 7.66 -0.85 14.15
CA LYS A 151 8.37 -0.06 15.16
C LYS A 151 7.59 1.22 15.49
N THR A 152 8.02 1.96 16.50
CA THR A 152 7.37 3.21 16.94
C THR A 152 8.09 4.47 16.47
N VAL A 153 9.42 4.43 16.30
CA VAL A 153 10.23 5.55 15.83
C VAL A 153 10.78 5.25 14.44
N PHE A 154 10.59 6.17 13.51
CA PHE A 154 10.97 6.07 12.12
C PHE A 154 11.88 7.23 11.72
N THR A 155 12.92 6.91 10.97
CA THR A 155 13.81 7.88 10.34
C THR A 155 13.39 8.10 8.88
N TYR A 156 13.91 9.15 8.22
CA TYR A 156 13.65 9.35 6.80
C TYR A 156 14.05 8.14 5.93
N LYS A 157 15.04 7.35 6.37
CA LYS A 157 15.51 6.15 5.65
C LYS A 157 14.46 5.05 5.56
N ASP A 158 13.53 5.02 6.49
CA ASP A 158 12.43 4.05 6.50
C ASP A 158 11.38 4.36 5.43
N PHE A 159 11.32 5.61 4.97
CA PHE A 159 10.37 6.09 3.97
C PHE A 159 11.01 6.34 2.60
N VAL A 160 12.34 6.26 2.47
CA VAL A 160 13.06 6.44 1.21
C VAL A 160 12.69 5.39 0.15
N PRO A 161 12.43 4.12 0.44
CA PRO A 161 11.70 3.26 -0.46
C PRO A 161 10.20 3.40 -0.19
N ILE A 162 9.51 4.32 -0.84
CA ILE A 162 8.03 4.31 -0.89
C ILE A 162 7.56 3.11 -1.75
N THR A 163 8.28 2.02 -1.68
CA THR A 163 8.02 0.81 -2.44
C THR A 163 6.80 0.06 -1.94
N ASN A 164 6.27 0.41 -0.76
CA ASN A 164 5.24 -0.38 -0.11
C ASN A 164 3.93 0.41 0.12
N GLY A 165 3.57 1.32 -0.77
CA GLY A 165 2.37 2.12 -0.59
C GLY A 165 2.39 2.89 0.75
N GLY A 166 3.60 3.32 1.18
CA GLY A 166 3.87 3.88 2.49
C GLY A 166 2.85 4.94 2.84
N TYR A 167 2.00 4.60 3.79
CA TYR A 167 0.97 5.48 4.27
C TYR A 167 1.63 6.65 5.00
N ILE A 168 1.45 7.83 4.44
CA ILE A 168 1.79 9.07 5.11
C ILE A 168 0.57 9.45 5.95
N PRO A 169 0.72 9.65 7.28
CA PRO A 169 -0.41 10.05 8.12
C PRO A 169 -1.08 11.31 7.57
N TYR A 170 -2.41 11.33 7.56
CA TYR A 170 -3.19 12.52 7.19
C TYR A 170 -2.77 13.74 8.01
N GLY A 171 -3.04 14.94 7.50
CA GLY A 171 -2.77 16.19 8.20
C GLY A 171 -3.37 16.20 9.60
N SER A 172 -4.62 15.76 9.73
CA SER A 172 -5.35 15.67 11.01
C SER A 172 -4.77 14.65 12.00
N ALA A 173 -3.95 13.72 11.54
CA ALA A 173 -3.28 12.74 12.40
C ALA A 173 -1.95 13.23 12.97
N ARG A 174 -1.34 14.27 12.41
CA ARG A 174 0.00 14.73 12.79
C ARG A 174 -0.04 15.78 13.89
N MET A 175 0.82 15.63 14.89
CA MET A 175 1.22 16.71 15.80
C MET A 175 2.68 17.05 15.54
N ILE A 176 2.95 18.33 15.39
CA ILE A 176 4.24 18.85 14.96
C ILE A 176 4.88 19.63 16.10
N ARG A 177 6.16 19.41 16.33
CA ARG A 177 6.97 20.29 17.17
C ARG A 177 7.21 21.59 16.43
N SER A 178 6.72 22.71 16.96
CA SER A 178 6.73 24.00 16.24
C SER A 178 8.13 24.45 15.81
N SER A 179 9.16 24.09 16.58
CA SER A 179 10.57 24.34 16.24
C SER A 179 11.06 23.59 14.99
N ALA A 180 10.35 22.54 14.57
CA ALA A 180 10.65 21.82 13.33
C ALA A 180 10.07 22.50 12.09
N MET A 181 9.07 23.37 12.26
CA MET A 181 8.48 24.15 11.17
C MET A 181 9.24 25.46 10.95
N LYS A 182 10.41 25.39 10.33
CA LYS A 182 11.22 26.56 10.00
C LYS A 182 10.65 27.28 8.80
N LEU A 183 9.47 27.91 8.96
CA LEU A 183 8.73 28.55 7.89
C LEU A 183 9.50 29.68 7.19
N ASP A 184 10.41 30.34 7.91
CA ASP A 184 11.34 31.33 7.38
C ASP A 184 12.36 30.74 6.38
N GLN A 185 12.62 29.44 6.45
CA GLN A 185 13.52 28.71 5.55
C GLN A 185 12.79 28.05 4.38
N VAL A 186 11.45 28.08 4.36
CA VAL A 186 10.66 27.48 3.29
C VAL A 186 10.68 28.38 2.06
N ARG A 187 11.35 27.94 1.01
CA ARG A 187 11.49 28.68 -0.27
C ARG A 187 10.23 28.61 -1.13
N TYR A 188 9.52 27.49 -1.05
CA TYR A 188 8.35 27.19 -1.89
C TYR A 188 7.16 26.86 -1.00
N LYS A 189 6.29 27.84 -0.80
CA LYS A 189 5.11 27.71 0.09
C LYS A 189 4.14 26.64 -0.40
N GLU A 190 4.06 26.46 -1.69
CA GLU A 190 3.23 25.46 -2.38
C GLU A 190 3.56 24.02 -1.95
N ALA A 191 4.82 23.76 -1.62
CA ALA A 191 5.24 22.46 -1.13
C ALA A 191 4.60 22.06 0.22
N PHE A 192 4.14 23.03 1.01
CA PHE A 192 3.52 22.80 2.32
C PHE A 192 2.02 22.47 2.25
N LEU A 193 1.38 22.68 1.13
CA LEU A 193 -0.05 22.42 0.99
C LEU A 193 -0.37 20.92 1.04
N PHE A 194 0.57 20.09 0.61
CA PHE A 194 0.31 18.66 0.46
C PHE A 194 0.85 17.86 1.64
N ASP A 195 0.05 16.96 2.16
CA ASP A 195 0.40 16.04 3.25
C ASP A 195 1.73 15.35 3.04
N PHE A 196 2.00 14.95 1.80
CA PHE A 196 3.24 14.32 1.39
C PHE A 196 4.46 15.23 1.60
N SER A 197 4.45 16.41 1.01
CA SER A 197 5.59 17.33 1.06
C SER A 197 5.86 17.79 2.50
N GLN A 198 4.81 18.07 3.27
CA GLN A 198 4.93 18.42 4.67
C GLN A 198 5.53 17.28 5.49
N PHE A 199 5.08 16.04 5.27
CA PHE A 199 5.62 14.88 5.96
C PHE A 199 7.13 14.74 5.73
N TYR A 200 7.55 14.78 4.46
CA TYR A 200 8.98 14.67 4.13
C TYR A 200 9.80 15.87 4.61
N TYR A 201 9.23 17.05 4.59
CA TYR A 201 9.89 18.21 5.19
C TYR A 201 10.14 17.99 6.67
N LEU A 202 9.16 17.53 7.41
CA LEU A 202 9.24 17.32 8.86
C LEU A 202 10.21 16.19 9.24
N ILE A 203 10.19 15.07 8.51
CA ILE A 203 11.08 13.94 8.81
C ILE A 203 12.55 14.24 8.50
N LEU A 204 12.82 15.27 7.70
CA LEU A 204 14.17 15.81 7.52
C LEU A 204 14.63 16.72 8.68
N GLN A 205 13.69 17.21 9.49
CA GLN A 205 14.01 18.02 10.67
C GLN A 205 14.21 17.16 11.93
N GLY A 206 13.80 15.90 11.91
CA GLY A 206 13.89 14.94 13.00
C GLY A 206 13.04 13.72 12.74
N ASP A 207 13.15 12.72 13.58
CA ASP A 207 12.45 11.45 13.41
C ASP A 207 10.93 11.59 13.56
N TYR A 208 10.20 10.55 13.18
CA TYR A 208 8.75 10.42 13.27
C TYR A 208 8.36 9.39 14.32
N TYR A 209 7.49 9.75 15.27
CA TYR A 209 6.91 8.83 16.24
C TYR A 209 5.51 8.38 15.82
N TYR A 210 5.29 7.07 15.71
CA TYR A 210 4.00 6.50 15.36
C TYR A 210 3.26 5.96 16.59
N ILE A 211 2.00 6.36 16.75
CA ILE A 211 1.07 5.86 17.76
C ILE A 211 0.10 4.89 17.09
N ASP A 212 0.17 3.60 17.44
CA ASP A 212 -0.70 2.55 16.87
C ASP A 212 -2.12 2.62 17.46
N MET A 213 -2.81 3.72 17.19
CA MET A 213 -4.18 3.96 17.64
C MET A 213 -4.87 4.97 16.71
N PRO A 214 -6.08 4.70 16.20
CA PRO A 214 -6.82 5.69 15.43
C PRO A 214 -7.40 6.77 16.37
N MET A 215 -7.13 8.04 16.06
CA MET A 215 -7.56 9.18 16.89
C MET A 215 -8.22 10.31 16.08
N SER A 216 -8.31 10.19 14.75
CA SER A 216 -9.03 11.12 13.89
C SER A 216 -9.85 10.35 12.85
N VAL A 217 -10.78 11.04 12.24
CA VAL A 217 -11.64 10.55 11.17
C VAL A 217 -11.50 11.48 9.97
N TYR A 218 -11.08 10.94 8.85
CA TYR A 218 -11.10 11.60 7.56
C TYR A 218 -12.45 11.36 6.89
N VAL A 219 -13.17 12.45 6.59
CA VAL A 219 -14.54 12.39 6.04
C VAL A 219 -14.52 12.69 4.55
N ARG A 220 -14.96 11.74 3.74
CA ARG A 220 -15.17 11.95 2.31
C ARG A 220 -16.53 12.59 2.07
N THR A 221 -16.54 13.91 1.92
CA THR A 221 -17.78 14.68 1.65
C THR A 221 -18.15 14.74 0.16
N GLY A 222 -17.23 14.41 -0.73
CA GLY A 222 -17.40 14.61 -2.18
C GLY A 222 -17.18 16.06 -2.65
N GLU A 223 -17.09 17.02 -1.74
CA GLU A 223 -16.97 18.46 -2.03
C GLU A 223 -15.58 19.05 -1.71
N GLY A 224 -14.67 18.23 -1.17
CA GLY A 224 -13.32 18.65 -0.76
C GLY A 224 -12.41 19.03 -1.92
N ILE A 225 -11.26 19.66 -1.61
CA ILE A 225 -10.24 20.11 -2.59
C ILE A 225 -9.79 18.97 -3.49
N CYS A 226 -9.68 17.75 -2.94
CA CYS A 226 -9.28 16.56 -3.70
C CYS A 226 -10.41 16.02 -4.59
N SER A 227 -11.67 16.19 -4.18
CA SER A 227 -12.85 15.66 -4.88
C SER A 227 -13.55 16.70 -5.75
N GLY A 228 -13.36 18.00 -5.49
CA GLY A 228 -13.98 19.10 -6.23
C GLY A 228 -13.20 19.57 -7.47
N LYS A 229 -11.93 19.21 -7.60
CA LYS A 229 -11.13 19.51 -8.80
C LYS A 229 -11.24 18.38 -9.81
N SER A 230 -11.13 18.71 -11.09
CA SER A 230 -10.90 17.63 -12.06
C SER A 230 -9.64 16.85 -11.67
N PRO A 231 -9.63 15.53 -11.86
CA PRO A 231 -8.48 14.71 -11.53
C PRO A 231 -7.16 15.22 -12.12
N VAL A 232 -7.22 15.77 -13.35
CA VAL A 232 -6.06 16.35 -14.03
C VAL A 232 -5.56 17.63 -13.35
N ALA A 233 -6.46 18.50 -12.91
CA ALA A 233 -6.08 19.73 -12.20
C ALA A 233 -5.43 19.41 -10.84
N PHE A 234 -6.03 18.49 -10.07
CA PHE A 234 -5.48 18.04 -8.81
C PHE A 234 -4.06 17.44 -8.96
N LEU A 235 -3.87 16.63 -9.99
CA LEU A 235 -2.58 16.01 -10.26
C LEU A 235 -1.51 17.00 -10.72
N ASN A 236 -1.90 18.02 -11.50
CA ASN A 236 -0.97 19.09 -11.87
C ASN A 236 -0.48 19.85 -10.63
N ASP A 237 -1.37 20.17 -9.70
CA ASP A 237 -1.02 20.85 -8.45
C ASP A 237 -0.11 19.95 -7.60
N PHE A 238 -0.41 18.66 -7.50
CA PHE A 238 0.41 17.69 -6.78
C PHE A 238 1.81 17.56 -7.40
N MET A 239 1.90 17.54 -8.74
CA MET A 239 3.16 17.54 -9.48
C MET A 239 3.99 18.79 -9.17
N GLN A 240 3.36 19.94 -9.22
CA GLN A 240 4.05 21.19 -8.92
C GLN A 240 4.57 21.17 -7.48
N GLY A 241 3.76 20.74 -6.53
CA GLY A 241 4.17 20.57 -5.13
C GLY A 241 5.36 19.63 -4.95
N ALA A 242 5.41 18.52 -5.69
CA ALA A 242 6.53 17.57 -5.65
C ALA A 242 7.81 18.20 -6.25
N ILE A 243 7.70 18.95 -7.35
CA ILE A 243 8.83 19.67 -7.95
C ILE A 243 9.37 20.73 -6.99
N ASP A 244 8.48 21.50 -6.37
CA ASP A 244 8.86 22.55 -5.44
C ASP A 244 9.48 21.99 -4.17
N PHE A 245 8.97 20.85 -3.69
CA PHE A 245 9.56 20.11 -2.59
C PHE A 245 10.97 19.61 -2.93
N ASN A 246 11.16 19.04 -4.11
CA ASN A 246 12.48 18.61 -4.57
C ASN A 246 13.48 19.77 -4.59
N ARG A 247 13.09 20.93 -5.13
CA ARG A 247 13.89 22.16 -5.10
C ARG A 247 14.13 22.68 -3.69
N GLN A 248 13.14 22.56 -2.78
CA GLN A 248 13.24 22.94 -1.38
C GLN A 248 14.32 22.16 -0.64
N THR A 249 14.50 20.90 -0.97
CA THR A 249 15.43 19.97 -0.31
C THR A 249 16.82 19.94 -0.99
N ASP A 250 17.09 20.79 -1.96
CA ASP A 250 18.31 20.78 -2.77
C ASP A 250 18.66 19.36 -3.28
N ASN A 251 17.63 18.61 -3.63
CA ASN A 251 17.70 17.24 -4.11
C ASN A 251 18.25 16.20 -3.10
N VAL A 252 18.29 16.47 -1.82
CA VAL A 252 18.80 15.53 -0.80
C VAL A 252 18.01 14.22 -0.73
N ILE A 253 16.73 14.27 -1.11
CA ILE A 253 15.85 13.10 -1.16
C ILE A 253 15.52 12.72 -2.62
N ALA A 254 16.18 13.34 -3.59
CA ALA A 254 15.74 13.60 -4.91
C ALA A 254 15.31 12.40 -5.73
N ASP A 255 16.25 11.53 -6.01
CA ASP A 255 16.06 10.66 -7.16
C ASP A 255 14.95 9.63 -6.91
N LYS A 256 14.88 9.09 -5.70
CA LYS A 256 13.96 8.03 -5.38
C LYS A 256 12.56 8.51 -4.99
N ILE A 257 12.46 9.53 -4.13
CA ILE A 257 11.15 10.10 -3.74
C ILE A 257 10.50 10.81 -4.94
N TYR A 258 11.28 11.52 -5.72
CA TYR A 258 10.78 12.16 -6.92
C TYR A 258 10.28 11.13 -7.94
N SER A 259 11.04 10.09 -8.22
CA SER A 259 10.63 9.04 -9.14
C SER A 259 9.40 8.27 -8.63
N ASP A 260 9.32 7.96 -7.34
CA ASP A 260 8.18 7.28 -6.73
C ASP A 260 6.93 8.18 -6.70
N CYS A 261 7.08 9.48 -6.46
CA CYS A 261 5.99 10.45 -6.59
C CYS A 261 5.48 10.53 -8.01
N MET A 262 6.39 10.60 -8.98
CA MET A 262 6.04 10.73 -10.39
C MET A 262 5.35 9.47 -10.90
N LEU A 263 5.80 8.31 -10.45
CA LEU A 263 5.12 7.04 -10.71
C LEU A 263 3.71 7.02 -10.14
N GLN A 264 3.53 7.38 -8.87
CA GLN A 264 2.21 7.44 -8.25
C GLN A 264 1.27 8.41 -8.99
N ILE A 265 1.80 9.53 -9.47
CA ILE A 265 1.04 10.49 -10.25
C ILE A 265 0.71 9.92 -11.62
N GLY A 266 1.65 9.31 -12.29
CA GLY A 266 1.43 8.63 -13.57
C GLY A 266 0.33 7.57 -13.47
N PHE A 267 0.35 6.78 -12.41
CA PHE A 267 -0.69 5.78 -12.11
C PHE A 267 -2.06 6.41 -11.84
N ARG A 268 -2.13 7.45 -11.01
CA ARG A 268 -3.40 8.13 -10.72
C ARG A 268 -3.96 8.81 -11.97
N LEU A 269 -3.10 9.43 -12.79
CA LEU A 269 -3.49 9.97 -14.10
C LEU A 269 -4.11 8.90 -14.98
N GLN A 270 -3.53 7.72 -15.00
CA GLN A 270 -4.02 6.61 -15.81
C GLN A 270 -5.36 6.05 -15.30
N LEU A 271 -5.56 5.98 -13.98
CA LEU A 271 -6.83 5.56 -13.37
C LEU A 271 -7.96 6.55 -13.60
N TYR A 272 -7.67 7.84 -13.48
CA TYR A 272 -8.66 8.90 -13.68
C TYR A 272 -8.91 9.19 -15.15
N ALA A 273 -7.97 8.86 -16.01
CA ALA A 273 -8.05 9.03 -17.44
C ALA A 273 -9.09 8.15 -18.14
N ASN A 274 -9.59 7.14 -17.43
CA ASN A 274 -10.57 6.22 -18.01
C ASN A 274 -12.01 6.71 -17.99
N SER A 275 -12.31 7.84 -17.39
CA SER A 275 -13.60 8.50 -17.57
C SER A 275 -13.72 9.20 -18.93
N GLU A 276 -12.60 9.46 -19.61
CA GLU A 276 -12.55 10.15 -20.92
C GLU A 276 -11.62 9.38 -21.87
N LYS A 277 -12.19 8.73 -22.87
CA LYS A 277 -11.50 7.87 -23.85
C LYS A 277 -10.20 8.36 -24.53
N PRO A 278 -9.84 9.64 -24.58
CA PRO A 278 -8.59 10.10 -25.21
C PRO A 278 -7.34 10.00 -24.32
N VAL A 279 -7.43 9.61 -23.08
CA VAL A 279 -6.39 9.87 -22.08
C VAL A 279 -5.37 8.73 -21.94
N ILE A 280 -5.62 7.56 -22.55
CA ILE A 280 -4.57 6.51 -22.68
C ILE A 280 -3.39 6.98 -23.55
N ARG A 281 -3.60 7.96 -24.41
CA ARG A 281 -2.51 8.70 -25.06
C ARG A 281 -1.63 9.48 -24.07
N SER A 282 -1.98 9.51 -22.83
CA SER A 282 -1.51 10.49 -21.86
C SER A 282 -0.26 10.09 -21.09
N ALA A 283 0.15 8.80 -21.00
CA ALA A 283 1.44 8.52 -20.38
C ALA A 283 2.58 9.10 -21.24
N GLU A 284 2.58 8.88 -22.56
CA GLU A 284 3.51 9.55 -23.47
C GLU A 284 3.26 11.07 -23.60
N TYR A 285 2.00 11.50 -23.61
CA TYR A 285 1.63 12.91 -23.67
C TYR A 285 2.04 13.65 -22.40
N TYR A 286 1.82 13.06 -21.22
CA TYR A 286 2.22 13.68 -19.96
C TYR A 286 3.71 13.55 -19.70
N GLN A 287 4.38 12.49 -20.13
CA GLN A 287 5.86 12.44 -20.15
C GLN A 287 6.46 13.58 -20.97
N LYS A 288 5.89 13.87 -22.14
CA LYS A 288 6.33 15.00 -22.97
C LYS A 288 5.95 16.37 -22.40
N LYS A 289 4.76 16.50 -21.80
CA LYS A 289 4.25 17.78 -21.31
C LYS A 289 4.77 18.17 -19.94
N LEU A 290 5.09 17.19 -19.09
CA LEU A 290 5.56 17.40 -17.73
C LEU A 290 7.08 17.44 -17.62
N LEU A 291 7.82 17.39 -18.74
CA LEU A 291 9.29 17.41 -18.76
C LEU A 291 9.90 16.44 -17.72
N LEU A 292 9.37 15.20 -17.67
CA LEU A 292 9.88 14.20 -16.76
C LEU A 292 11.36 13.94 -17.06
N PRO A 293 12.23 13.89 -16.05
CA PRO A 293 13.64 13.53 -16.21
C PRO A 293 13.81 12.21 -16.94
N ASP A 294 14.90 12.07 -17.69
CA ASP A 294 15.18 10.85 -18.48
C ASP A 294 15.29 9.60 -17.59
N GLU A 295 15.73 9.78 -16.33
CA GLU A 295 15.81 8.71 -15.32
C GLU A 295 14.46 8.02 -15.05
N ILE A 296 13.34 8.74 -15.21
CA ILE A 296 12.00 8.17 -15.04
C ILE A 296 11.61 7.29 -16.24
N LYS A 297 12.12 7.59 -17.44
CA LYS A 297 11.83 6.79 -18.64
C LYS A 297 12.44 5.40 -18.56
N ASP A 298 13.55 5.26 -17.86
CA ASP A 298 14.27 4.00 -17.69
C ASP A 298 13.81 3.20 -16.47
N ASN A 299 12.91 3.78 -15.65
CA ASN A 299 12.34 3.09 -14.52
C ASN A 299 11.37 1.98 -14.99
N LYS A 300 11.52 0.76 -14.43
CA LYS A 300 10.74 -0.42 -14.82
C LYS A 300 9.23 -0.23 -14.62
N ASP A 301 8.82 0.50 -13.60
CA ASP A 301 7.40 0.80 -13.37
C ASP A 301 6.84 1.71 -14.46
N SER A 302 7.62 2.70 -14.92
CA SER A 302 7.24 3.55 -16.06
C SER A 302 7.16 2.72 -17.36
N GLN A 303 8.08 1.78 -17.55
CA GLN A 303 8.05 0.85 -18.68
C GLN A 303 6.81 -0.05 -18.65
N LEU A 304 6.41 -0.51 -17.45
CA LEU A 304 5.19 -1.31 -17.29
C LEU A 304 3.93 -0.48 -17.59
N LEU A 305 3.90 0.79 -17.24
CA LEU A 305 2.82 1.72 -17.60
C LEU A 305 2.74 1.96 -19.10
N ILE A 306 3.89 2.17 -19.74
CA ILE A 306 3.99 2.28 -21.20
C ILE A 306 3.54 0.98 -21.86
N PHE A 307 3.93 -0.15 -21.29
CA PHE A 307 3.48 -1.46 -21.74
C PHE A 307 1.96 -1.61 -21.62
N GLN A 308 1.37 -1.22 -20.47
CA GLN A 308 -0.08 -1.24 -20.27
C GLN A 308 -0.83 -0.41 -21.33
N SER A 309 -0.30 0.75 -21.72
CA SER A 309 -0.91 1.60 -22.75
C SER A 309 -0.97 0.93 -24.15
N LYS A 310 -0.21 -0.13 -24.35
CA LYS A 310 -0.18 -0.92 -25.61
C LYS A 310 -1.03 -2.18 -25.55
N LEU A 311 -1.67 -2.48 -24.42
CA LEU A 311 -2.53 -3.64 -24.27
C LEU A 311 -3.83 -3.46 -25.05
N SER A 312 -4.40 -4.58 -25.53
CA SER A 312 -5.66 -4.57 -26.24
C SER A 312 -6.83 -4.22 -25.32
N GLU A 313 -7.67 -3.28 -25.72
CA GLU A 313 -8.83 -2.81 -24.94
C GLU A 313 -10.00 -3.81 -24.85
N ASP A 314 -9.91 -4.95 -25.53
CA ASP A 314 -10.95 -5.97 -25.54
C ASP A 314 -10.72 -7.11 -24.54
N LYS A 315 -9.51 -7.19 -23.93
CA LYS A 315 -9.09 -8.24 -23.01
C LYS A 315 -8.87 -7.75 -21.59
N TYR A 316 -8.92 -8.66 -20.63
CA TYR A 316 -8.55 -8.45 -19.23
C TYR A 316 -7.16 -9.02 -18.98
N TYR A 317 -6.30 -8.31 -18.29
CA TYR A 317 -4.91 -8.71 -18.04
C TYR A 317 -4.70 -8.96 -16.55
N TYR A 318 -4.53 -10.23 -16.19
CA TYR A 318 -4.36 -10.66 -14.80
C TYR A 318 -2.88 -10.90 -14.50
N LEU A 319 -2.30 -10.02 -13.72
CA LEU A 319 -0.90 -10.12 -13.29
C LEU A 319 -0.78 -11.09 -12.12
N CYS A 320 -0.15 -12.23 -12.38
CA CYS A 320 0.13 -13.27 -11.38
C CYS A 320 1.35 -12.90 -10.55
N ASN A 321 1.17 -11.96 -9.63
CA ASN A 321 2.25 -11.41 -8.79
C ASN A 321 2.55 -12.25 -7.54
N GLY A 322 1.79 -13.28 -7.27
CA GLY A 322 2.05 -14.24 -6.19
C GLY A 322 3.08 -15.30 -6.54
N GLY A 323 3.30 -16.25 -5.63
CA GLY A 323 4.15 -17.42 -5.87
C GLY A 323 3.56 -18.40 -6.88
N LEU A 324 4.26 -19.52 -7.09
CA LEU A 324 3.86 -20.57 -8.05
C LEU A 324 2.43 -21.07 -7.82
N GLY A 325 2.05 -21.34 -6.56
CA GLY A 325 0.72 -21.81 -6.20
C GLY A 325 -0.39 -20.82 -6.57
N HIS A 326 -0.14 -19.52 -6.39
CA HIS A 326 -1.10 -18.49 -6.80
C HIS A 326 -1.32 -18.48 -8.31
N THR A 327 -0.25 -18.61 -9.09
CA THR A 327 -0.32 -18.69 -10.55
C THR A 327 -1.04 -19.96 -11.01
N MET A 328 -0.82 -21.08 -10.33
CA MET A 328 -1.57 -22.33 -10.57
C MET A 328 -3.05 -22.17 -10.29
N LEU A 329 -3.41 -21.59 -9.15
CA LEU A 329 -4.80 -21.33 -8.78
C LEU A 329 -5.50 -20.47 -9.83
N LEU A 330 -4.89 -19.37 -10.25
CA LEU A 330 -5.45 -18.51 -11.30
C LEU A 330 -5.58 -19.24 -12.63
N SER A 331 -4.61 -20.08 -12.98
CA SER A 331 -4.68 -20.90 -14.18
C SER A 331 -5.83 -21.91 -14.12
N ALA A 332 -6.04 -22.53 -12.94
CA ALA A 332 -7.15 -23.45 -12.70
C ALA A 332 -8.52 -22.75 -12.74
N LEU A 333 -8.61 -21.54 -12.19
CA LEU A 333 -9.85 -20.76 -12.09
C LEU A 333 -10.16 -19.92 -13.34
N LYS A 334 -9.23 -19.79 -14.28
CA LYS A 334 -9.38 -18.91 -15.46
C LYS A 334 -10.73 -19.09 -16.18
N PRO A 335 -11.24 -20.31 -16.45
CA PRO A 335 -12.53 -20.46 -17.13
C PRO A 335 -13.71 -19.85 -16.35
N GLU A 336 -13.75 -20.03 -15.03
CA GLU A 336 -14.82 -19.47 -14.19
C GLU A 336 -14.71 -17.96 -14.06
N LEU A 337 -13.48 -17.43 -13.96
CA LEU A 337 -13.22 -16.00 -13.97
C LEU A 337 -13.66 -15.36 -15.30
N GLU A 338 -13.34 -15.97 -16.45
CA GLU A 338 -13.78 -15.49 -17.78
C GLU A 338 -15.30 -15.49 -17.91
N LYS A 339 -15.97 -16.52 -17.40
CA LYS A 339 -17.42 -16.62 -17.37
C LYS A 339 -18.04 -15.50 -16.53
N ARG A 340 -17.46 -15.23 -15.34
CA ARG A 340 -17.94 -14.18 -14.44
C ARG A 340 -17.80 -12.79 -15.03
N ILE A 341 -16.62 -12.43 -15.55
CA ILE A 341 -16.37 -11.11 -16.13
C ILE A 341 -16.91 -10.95 -17.55
N LYS A 342 -17.46 -12.02 -18.15
CA LYS A 342 -17.95 -12.08 -19.53
C LYS A 342 -16.90 -11.59 -20.54
N GLY A 343 -15.66 -12.06 -20.37
CA GLY A 343 -14.55 -11.62 -21.20
C GLY A 343 -13.33 -12.55 -21.16
N LYS A 344 -12.38 -12.29 -22.05
CA LYS A 344 -11.14 -13.07 -22.15
C LYS A 344 -10.06 -12.54 -21.23
N ILE A 345 -9.43 -13.44 -20.49
CA ILE A 345 -8.32 -13.14 -19.56
C ILE A 345 -7.01 -13.56 -20.21
N VAL A 346 -6.05 -12.65 -20.18
CA VAL A 346 -4.63 -12.92 -20.46
C VAL A 346 -3.90 -13.00 -19.14
N LEU A 347 -3.24 -14.13 -18.85
CA LEU A 347 -2.42 -14.25 -17.67
C LEU A 347 -1.04 -13.64 -17.92
N MET A 348 -0.65 -12.69 -17.08
CA MET A 348 0.69 -12.10 -17.08
C MET A 348 1.53 -12.79 -16.00
N VAL A 349 2.59 -13.46 -16.39
CA VAL A 349 3.40 -14.30 -15.52
C VAL A 349 4.87 -13.94 -15.62
N ARG A 350 5.62 -14.18 -14.54
CA ARG A 350 7.08 -14.04 -14.55
C ARG A 350 7.73 -15.17 -15.34
N GLU A 351 8.98 -14.97 -15.71
CA GLU A 351 9.75 -15.93 -16.52
C GLU A 351 9.73 -17.34 -15.90
N GLU A 352 10.02 -17.43 -14.62
CA GLU A 352 10.05 -18.70 -13.89
C GLU A 352 8.68 -19.38 -13.72
N GLN A 353 7.59 -18.67 -14.02
CA GLN A 353 6.20 -19.16 -13.93
C GLN A 353 5.59 -19.51 -15.30
N GLN A 354 6.28 -19.24 -16.41
CA GLN A 354 5.74 -19.41 -17.77
C GLN A 354 5.29 -20.83 -18.10
N PHE A 355 5.85 -21.83 -17.44
CA PHE A 355 5.46 -23.21 -17.64
C PHE A 355 4.06 -23.51 -17.09
N ILE A 356 3.59 -22.76 -16.07
CA ILE A 356 2.32 -23.03 -15.38
C ILE A 356 1.10 -22.87 -16.31
N PRO A 357 0.89 -21.75 -17.01
CA PRO A 357 -0.22 -21.65 -17.98
C PRO A 357 -0.23 -22.78 -19.01
N LYS A 358 0.95 -23.22 -19.45
CA LYS A 358 1.07 -24.33 -20.41
C LYS A 358 0.56 -25.65 -19.84
N LEU A 359 0.75 -25.92 -18.53
CA LEU A 359 0.20 -27.10 -17.86
C LEU A 359 -1.33 -27.12 -17.87
N TYR A 360 -1.96 -25.96 -17.93
CA TYR A 360 -3.41 -25.81 -18.01
C TYR A 360 -3.90 -25.61 -19.45
N ASN A 361 -3.04 -25.83 -20.43
CA ASN A 361 -3.33 -25.61 -21.86
C ASN A 361 -3.87 -24.19 -22.14
N ILE A 362 -3.24 -23.18 -21.50
CA ILE A 362 -3.55 -21.77 -21.67
C ILE A 362 -2.53 -21.17 -22.63
N CYS A 363 -3.01 -20.73 -23.80
CA CYS A 363 -2.18 -20.08 -24.82
C CYS A 363 -2.10 -18.56 -24.63
N ASP A 364 -3.14 -17.96 -24.02
CA ASP A 364 -3.22 -16.52 -23.76
C ASP A 364 -2.46 -16.18 -22.46
N SER A 365 -1.13 -16.14 -22.53
CA SER A 365 -0.27 -15.70 -21.44
C SER A 365 0.86 -14.83 -21.96
N LEU A 366 1.25 -13.84 -21.17
CA LEU A 366 2.37 -12.93 -21.45
C LEU A 366 3.44 -13.10 -20.37
N CYS A 367 4.70 -13.12 -20.78
CA CYS A 367 5.81 -13.01 -19.85
C CYS A 367 6.08 -11.55 -19.53
N VAL A 368 6.24 -11.26 -18.24
CA VAL A 368 6.58 -9.91 -17.76
C VAL A 368 7.74 -9.99 -16.77
N ASP A 369 8.68 -9.09 -16.92
CA ASP A 369 9.73 -8.88 -15.93
C ASP A 369 9.17 -7.96 -14.83
N LEU A 370 9.07 -8.49 -13.61
CA LEU A 370 8.57 -7.77 -12.43
C LEU A 370 9.68 -7.46 -11.43
N GLN A 371 10.93 -7.69 -11.79
CA GLN A 371 12.05 -7.37 -10.93
C GLN A 371 12.06 -5.85 -10.69
N ASP A 372 12.12 -5.44 -9.43
CA ASP A 372 12.09 -4.05 -8.99
C ASP A 372 10.79 -3.26 -9.28
N VAL A 373 9.71 -3.94 -9.70
CA VAL A 373 8.38 -3.32 -9.86
C VAL A 373 7.64 -3.27 -8.53
N ASN A 374 7.11 -2.11 -8.17
CA ASN A 374 6.25 -1.97 -7.00
C ASN A 374 4.82 -2.43 -7.31
N LEU A 375 4.54 -3.68 -6.99
CA LEU A 375 3.23 -4.30 -7.24
C LEU A 375 2.11 -3.73 -6.38
N GLU A 376 2.41 -3.24 -5.18
CA GLU A 376 1.41 -2.60 -4.32
C GLU A 376 0.93 -1.29 -4.94
N THR A 377 1.85 -0.56 -5.57
CA THR A 377 1.52 0.64 -6.33
C THR A 377 0.60 0.33 -7.50
N LEU A 378 0.81 -0.79 -8.21
CA LEU A 378 -0.09 -1.27 -9.26
C LEU A 378 -1.45 -1.71 -8.70
N GLY A 379 -1.44 -2.59 -7.70
CA GLY A 379 -2.64 -3.23 -7.15
C GLY A 379 -3.60 -2.27 -6.47
N GLY A 380 -3.07 -1.28 -5.75
CA GLY A 380 -3.91 -0.32 -5.03
C GLY A 380 -4.79 0.58 -5.91
N ARG A 381 -4.73 0.41 -7.23
CA ARG A 381 -5.33 1.34 -8.19
C ARG A 381 -6.21 0.72 -9.25
N CYS A 382 -6.19 -0.58 -9.36
CA CYS A 382 -7.14 -1.33 -10.16
C CYS A 382 -7.74 -2.44 -9.29
N PRO A 383 -8.61 -2.12 -8.32
CA PRO A 383 -9.17 -3.08 -7.38
C PRO A 383 -10.20 -4.01 -8.05
N ILE A 384 -10.66 -3.65 -9.24
CA ILE A 384 -11.63 -4.40 -10.05
C ILE A 384 -11.02 -4.63 -11.43
N PRO A 385 -11.12 -5.85 -11.98
CA PRO A 385 -10.63 -6.12 -13.34
C PRO A 385 -11.34 -5.25 -14.38
N GLU A 386 -10.54 -4.54 -15.19
CA GLU A 386 -11.03 -3.73 -16.31
C GLU A 386 -10.34 -4.13 -17.62
N LYS A 387 -11.04 -3.99 -18.75
CA LYS A 387 -10.48 -4.28 -20.06
C LYS A 387 -9.35 -3.31 -20.41
N GLY A 388 -8.30 -3.83 -21.04
CA GLY A 388 -7.13 -3.06 -21.43
C GLY A 388 -6.23 -2.66 -20.25
N ARG A 389 -6.50 -3.16 -19.03
CA ARG A 389 -5.74 -2.82 -17.84
C ARG A 389 -5.14 -4.03 -17.15
N ILE A 390 -4.04 -3.78 -16.45
CA ILE A 390 -3.39 -4.77 -15.62
C ILE A 390 -4.10 -4.81 -14.27
N TYR A 391 -4.74 -5.93 -13.99
CA TYR A 391 -5.29 -6.25 -12.67
C TYR A 391 -4.27 -7.08 -11.90
N VAL A 392 -3.79 -6.56 -10.78
CA VAL A 392 -2.87 -7.28 -9.90
C VAL A 392 -3.66 -8.25 -9.05
N THR A 393 -3.40 -9.53 -9.24
CA THR A 393 -4.29 -10.59 -8.74
C THR A 393 -4.07 -10.95 -7.28
N HIS A 394 -2.86 -10.71 -6.74
CA HIS A 394 -2.60 -11.05 -5.34
C HIS A 394 -3.20 -10.02 -4.41
N PRO A 395 -4.03 -10.45 -3.45
CA PRO A 395 -4.76 -9.54 -2.56
C PRO A 395 -3.88 -8.56 -1.77
N PHE A 396 -2.64 -8.94 -1.43
CA PHE A 396 -1.69 -8.06 -0.74
C PHE A 396 -1.32 -6.79 -1.52
N ALA A 397 -1.50 -6.80 -2.83
CA ALA A 397 -1.26 -5.65 -3.65
C ALA A 397 -2.38 -4.59 -3.57
N HIS A 398 -3.48 -4.88 -2.87
CA HIS A 398 -4.62 -3.98 -2.73
C HIS A 398 -4.70 -3.45 -1.30
N PRO A 399 -4.67 -2.13 -1.06
CA PRO A 399 -4.74 -1.52 0.27
C PRO A 399 -5.96 -1.97 1.08
N GLU A 400 -7.08 -2.20 0.40
CA GLU A 400 -8.32 -2.67 1.03
C GLU A 400 -8.23 -4.10 1.57
N SER A 401 -7.34 -4.92 1.03
CA SER A 401 -7.17 -6.30 1.47
C SER A 401 -6.33 -6.43 2.74
N ALA A 402 -5.50 -5.45 3.05
CA ALA A 402 -4.72 -5.45 4.29
C ALA A 402 -5.61 -5.59 5.53
N ASN A 403 -6.84 -5.03 5.49
CA ASN A 403 -7.81 -5.16 6.57
C ASN A 403 -8.45 -6.54 6.67
N TYR A 404 -8.54 -7.28 5.56
CA TYR A 404 -9.04 -8.67 5.55
C TYR A 404 -7.96 -9.67 5.96
N TYR A 405 -6.69 -9.32 5.84
CA TYR A 405 -5.56 -10.22 6.11
C TYR A 405 -5.19 -10.32 7.59
N ARG A 406 -5.45 -9.31 8.41
CA ARG A 406 -5.13 -9.32 9.84
C ARG A 406 -5.68 -10.53 10.61
N PRO A 407 -6.94 -10.92 10.42
CA PRO A 407 -7.46 -12.12 11.10
C PRO A 407 -6.87 -13.42 10.57
N ILE A 408 -6.43 -13.45 9.30
CA ILE A 408 -5.94 -14.66 8.63
C ILE A 408 -4.50 -14.96 8.99
N HIS A 409 -3.64 -13.96 9.15
CA HIS A 409 -2.26 -14.15 9.62
C HIS A 409 -2.19 -14.72 11.05
N LEU A 410 -3.19 -14.43 11.87
CA LEU A 410 -3.29 -14.95 13.25
C LEU A 410 -3.95 -16.34 13.35
N GLN A 411 -4.59 -16.81 12.29
CA GLN A 411 -5.30 -18.09 12.26
C GLN A 411 -4.88 -18.92 11.04
N TYR A 412 -3.67 -19.43 11.06
CA TYR A 412 -3.08 -20.30 10.04
C TYR A 412 -3.83 -21.64 9.87
N SER A 413 -5.06 -21.61 9.39
CA SER A 413 -5.66 -22.80 8.82
C SER A 413 -5.78 -22.64 7.31
N THR A 414 -5.20 -23.57 6.56
CA THR A 414 -5.34 -23.69 5.10
C THR A 414 -6.79 -23.67 4.66
N ASP A 415 -7.70 -24.15 5.50
CA ASP A 415 -9.14 -24.26 5.26
C ASP A 415 -9.86 -22.91 5.13
N ARG A 416 -9.21 -21.80 5.50
CA ARG A 416 -9.79 -20.45 5.38
C ARG A 416 -9.19 -19.61 4.26
N TYR A 417 -7.98 -19.93 3.81
CA TYR A 417 -7.27 -19.14 2.79
C TYR A 417 -7.90 -19.30 1.39
N TYR A 418 -8.09 -20.52 0.92
CA TYR A 418 -8.71 -20.76 -0.39
C TYR A 418 -10.17 -20.29 -0.47
N PRO A 419 -11.05 -20.58 0.50
CA PRO A 419 -12.39 -20.02 0.54
C PRO A 419 -12.41 -18.50 0.49
N TRP A 420 -11.47 -17.87 1.17
CA TRP A 420 -11.34 -16.43 1.17
C TRP A 420 -10.88 -15.90 -0.21
N LEU A 421 -9.87 -16.52 -0.84
CA LEU A 421 -9.42 -16.16 -2.19
C LEU A 421 -10.55 -16.30 -3.23
N LEU A 422 -11.34 -17.38 -3.18
CA LEU A 422 -12.49 -17.55 -4.08
C LEU A 422 -13.48 -16.40 -3.90
N ARG A 423 -13.81 -16.04 -2.67
CA ARG A 423 -14.68 -14.89 -2.38
C ARG A 423 -14.06 -13.58 -2.87
N TYR A 424 -12.77 -13.40 -2.70
CA TYR A 424 -12.05 -12.23 -3.19
C TYR A 424 -12.18 -12.10 -4.72
N TYR A 425 -12.08 -13.21 -5.45
CA TYR A 425 -12.36 -13.23 -6.88
C TYR A 425 -13.86 -13.26 -7.21
N GLY A 426 -14.71 -13.27 -6.21
CA GLY A 426 -16.16 -13.34 -6.33
C GLY A 426 -16.66 -14.64 -6.94
N LEU A 427 -15.99 -15.74 -6.67
CA LEU A 427 -16.36 -17.09 -7.07
C LEU A 427 -16.99 -17.84 -5.88
N ASP A 428 -17.90 -18.76 -6.21
CA ASP A 428 -18.51 -19.64 -5.22
C ASP A 428 -17.59 -20.80 -4.85
N MET A 429 -17.83 -21.42 -3.68
CA MET A 429 -17.00 -22.51 -3.16
C MET A 429 -17.08 -23.79 -3.98
N ASP A 430 -18.14 -23.95 -4.74
CA ASP A 430 -18.42 -25.07 -5.64
C ASP A 430 -17.98 -24.82 -7.08
N CYS A 431 -17.23 -23.72 -7.33
CA CYS A 431 -16.74 -23.43 -8.66
C CYS A 431 -15.83 -24.53 -9.20
N THR A 432 -15.87 -24.71 -10.51
CA THR A 432 -15.12 -25.78 -11.20
C THR A 432 -13.65 -25.36 -11.39
N TYR A 433 -12.74 -26.20 -10.96
CA TYR A 433 -11.31 -26.04 -11.21
C TYR A 433 -10.91 -26.78 -12.48
N ARG A 434 -10.14 -26.13 -13.33
CA ARG A 434 -9.47 -26.80 -14.43
C ARG A 434 -8.27 -27.57 -13.88
N LEU A 435 -8.19 -28.85 -14.15
CA LEU A 435 -7.04 -29.66 -13.75
C LEU A 435 -5.86 -29.43 -14.70
N PRO A 436 -4.61 -29.48 -14.21
CA PRO A 436 -3.44 -29.46 -15.08
C PRO A 436 -3.36 -30.73 -15.92
N LEU A 437 -2.56 -30.69 -16.98
CA LEU A 437 -2.33 -31.85 -17.84
C LEU A 437 -1.70 -32.99 -17.00
N GLN A 438 -2.38 -34.13 -16.93
CA GLN A 438 -1.93 -35.28 -16.13
C GLN A 438 -0.73 -36.02 -16.75
N ASN A 439 -0.54 -35.91 -18.07
CA ASN A 439 0.54 -36.60 -18.79
C ASN A 439 1.71 -35.62 -19.10
N VAL A 440 2.29 -35.06 -18.06
CA VAL A 440 3.47 -34.21 -18.23
C VAL A 440 4.69 -35.09 -18.46
N SER A 441 5.25 -35.09 -19.65
CA SER A 441 6.44 -35.87 -19.95
C SER A 441 7.66 -35.36 -19.16
N LEU A 442 8.47 -36.28 -18.67
CA LEU A 442 9.74 -35.94 -18.06
C LEU A 442 10.76 -35.61 -19.15
N PRO A 443 11.30 -34.38 -19.23
CA PRO A 443 12.28 -33.99 -20.24
C PRO A 443 13.49 -34.93 -20.25
N LYS A 444 14.04 -35.19 -21.42
CA LYS A 444 15.18 -36.09 -21.59
C LYS A 444 16.37 -35.71 -20.71
N GLU A 445 16.67 -34.42 -20.61
CA GLU A 445 17.77 -33.92 -19.80
C GLU A 445 17.51 -34.08 -18.29
N LEU A 446 16.28 -33.80 -17.84
CA LEU A 446 15.91 -34.04 -16.43
C LEU A 446 15.96 -35.52 -16.08
N ARG A 447 15.53 -36.38 -17.00
CA ARG A 447 15.63 -37.85 -16.84
C ARG A 447 17.08 -38.29 -16.68
N LYS A 448 18.01 -37.75 -17.48
CA LYS A 448 19.45 -38.02 -17.33
C LYS A 448 20.00 -37.52 -15.98
N LYS A 449 19.59 -36.30 -15.59
CA LYS A 449 20.01 -35.66 -14.32
C LYS A 449 19.67 -36.52 -13.11
N VAL A 450 18.51 -37.16 -13.11
CA VAL A 450 18.06 -38.00 -11.97
C VAL A 450 18.42 -39.49 -12.11
N ALA A 451 18.71 -39.98 -13.30
CA ALA A 451 19.10 -41.37 -13.53
C ALA A 451 20.32 -41.82 -12.71
N PHE A 452 21.20 -40.88 -12.40
CA PHE A 452 22.37 -41.13 -11.54
C PHE A 452 22.00 -41.64 -10.13
N PHE A 453 20.82 -41.20 -9.61
CA PHE A 453 20.39 -41.55 -8.27
C PHE A 453 19.65 -42.90 -8.22
N GLY A 454 19.13 -43.40 -9.36
CA GLY A 454 18.43 -44.68 -9.45
C GLY A 454 17.03 -44.60 -10.05
N ASP A 455 16.15 -45.49 -9.59
CA ASP A 455 14.76 -45.54 -10.08
C ASP A 455 13.95 -44.33 -9.59
N ILE A 456 13.41 -43.57 -10.55
CA ILE A 456 12.59 -42.37 -10.27
C ILE A 456 11.41 -42.68 -9.36
N LYS A 457 10.80 -43.87 -9.46
CA LYS A 457 9.68 -44.28 -8.60
C LYS A 457 10.08 -44.51 -7.13
N LYS A 458 11.38 -44.54 -6.83
CA LYS A 458 11.92 -44.61 -5.47
C LYS A 458 12.45 -43.27 -4.97
N ILE A 459 12.44 -42.21 -5.78
CA ILE A 459 12.93 -40.89 -5.43
C ILE A 459 11.88 -40.16 -4.57
N VAL A 460 12.37 -39.59 -3.47
CA VAL A 460 11.64 -38.65 -2.61
C VAL A 460 12.33 -37.31 -2.66
N LEU A 461 11.58 -36.26 -2.93
CA LEU A 461 12.10 -34.89 -2.98
C LEU A 461 11.84 -34.15 -1.67
N PHE A 462 12.89 -33.58 -1.09
CA PHE A 462 12.82 -32.70 0.08
C PHE A 462 13.06 -31.25 -0.33
N PHE A 463 12.14 -30.35 0.05
CA PHE A 463 12.27 -28.90 -0.09
C PHE A 463 12.23 -28.27 1.32
N PRO A 464 13.35 -28.30 2.07
CA PRO A 464 13.41 -27.88 3.46
C PRO A 464 13.46 -26.37 3.66
N GLU A 465 13.61 -25.59 2.58
CA GLU A 465 13.74 -24.15 2.61
C GLU A 465 12.41 -23.46 2.28
N SER A 466 12.13 -22.36 2.99
CA SER A 466 11.01 -21.47 2.74
C SER A 466 11.46 -20.03 2.95
N VAL A 467 11.01 -19.13 2.10
CA VAL A 467 11.30 -17.68 2.23
C VAL A 467 10.43 -17.04 3.31
N THR A 468 9.25 -17.60 3.56
CA THR A 468 8.20 -16.95 4.38
C THR A 468 7.97 -17.62 5.74
N LEU A 469 8.47 -18.83 5.96
CA LEU A 469 8.26 -19.57 7.19
C LEU A 469 9.57 -19.84 7.92
N GLN A 470 9.48 -19.91 9.25
CA GLN A 470 10.61 -20.33 10.08
C GLN A 470 11.05 -21.76 9.69
N ARG A 471 12.33 -21.94 9.48
CA ARG A 471 12.91 -23.24 9.09
C ARG A 471 12.63 -24.29 10.16
N ILE A 472 12.19 -25.47 9.72
CA ILE A 472 12.15 -26.66 10.56
C ILE A 472 13.59 -27.12 10.79
N SER A 473 13.88 -27.58 12.01
CA SER A 473 15.21 -28.07 12.36
C SER A 473 15.66 -29.19 11.41
N ASN A 474 16.89 -29.11 10.93
CA ASN A 474 17.52 -30.14 10.09
C ASN A 474 17.49 -31.54 10.76
N ARG A 475 17.40 -31.59 12.09
CA ARG A 475 17.23 -32.86 12.83
C ARG A 475 15.92 -33.57 12.50
N ILE A 476 14.84 -32.83 12.30
CA ILE A 476 13.53 -33.41 11.94
C ILE A 476 13.59 -33.94 10.51
N TRP A 477 14.14 -33.13 9.58
CA TRP A 477 14.33 -33.54 8.20
C TRP A 477 15.21 -34.78 8.09
N LYS A 478 16.32 -34.83 8.86
CA LYS A 478 17.22 -35.97 8.88
C LYS A 478 16.49 -37.24 9.39
N LYS A 479 15.74 -37.13 10.50
CA LYS A 479 14.96 -38.26 11.02
C LYS A 479 14.01 -38.80 9.95
N LYS A 480 13.31 -37.92 9.22
CA LYS A 480 12.39 -38.34 8.16
C LYS A 480 13.12 -38.98 6.98
N ALA A 481 14.28 -38.45 6.61
CA ALA A 481 15.11 -39.03 5.57
C ALA A 481 15.58 -40.46 5.96
N ASP A 482 16.06 -40.64 7.20
CA ASP A 482 16.52 -41.93 7.67
C ASP A 482 15.38 -42.99 7.66
N GLU A 483 14.14 -42.61 8.05
CA GLU A 483 12.95 -43.46 7.95
C GLU A 483 12.68 -43.92 6.51
N LEU A 484 12.63 -42.96 5.56
CA LEU A 484 12.35 -43.24 4.15
C LEU A 484 13.44 -44.10 3.49
N GLN A 485 14.71 -43.89 3.87
CA GLN A 485 15.84 -44.69 3.38
C GLN A 485 15.78 -46.14 3.91
N GLN A 486 15.30 -46.34 5.13
CA GLN A 486 15.05 -47.72 5.67
C GLN A 486 13.97 -48.45 4.87
N GLU A 487 13.03 -47.70 4.26
CA GLU A 487 12.02 -48.26 3.33
C GLU A 487 12.59 -48.52 1.93
N GLY A 488 13.88 -48.27 1.69
CA GLY A 488 14.53 -48.47 0.39
C GLY A 488 14.29 -47.33 -0.61
N LEU A 489 13.87 -46.13 -0.11
CA LEU A 489 13.67 -44.94 -0.93
C LEU A 489 14.94 -44.09 -1.00
N ILE A 490 15.03 -43.25 -2.04
CA ILE A 490 16.17 -42.39 -2.34
C ILE A 490 15.75 -40.94 -2.06
N VAL A 491 16.33 -40.31 -1.06
CA VAL A 491 15.95 -38.95 -0.67
C VAL A 491 16.90 -37.92 -1.29
N LEU A 492 16.33 -36.99 -2.06
CA LEU A 492 17.05 -35.88 -2.68
C LEU A 492 16.67 -34.56 -1.99
N SER A 493 17.66 -33.81 -1.52
CA SER A 493 17.47 -32.46 -0.97
C SER A 493 17.58 -31.42 -2.07
N CYS A 494 16.47 -30.74 -2.33
CA CYS A 494 16.38 -29.60 -3.25
C CYS A 494 16.55 -28.31 -2.46
N VAL A 495 17.77 -27.78 -2.42
CA VAL A 495 18.15 -26.58 -1.66
C VAL A 495 18.91 -25.64 -2.57
N GLN A 496 18.83 -24.32 -2.31
CA GLN A 496 19.55 -23.31 -3.10
C GLN A 496 21.06 -23.37 -2.86
N ASP A 497 21.45 -23.50 -1.59
CA ASP A 497 22.86 -23.67 -1.24
C ASP A 497 23.12 -25.15 -0.89
N LYS A 498 24.06 -25.77 -1.60
CA LYS A 498 24.50 -27.15 -1.38
C LYS A 498 24.92 -27.42 0.07
N ALA A 499 25.41 -26.39 0.78
CA ALA A 499 25.77 -26.50 2.20
C ALA A 499 24.55 -26.77 3.10
N ASN A 500 23.33 -26.46 2.63
CA ASN A 500 22.08 -26.71 3.33
C ASN A 500 21.49 -28.11 3.08
N THR A 501 22.19 -28.97 2.34
CA THR A 501 21.75 -30.35 2.08
C THR A 501 21.52 -31.09 3.41
N ILE A 502 20.40 -31.76 3.55
CA ILE A 502 20.10 -32.57 4.74
C ILE A 502 21.09 -33.72 4.83
N SER A 503 21.74 -33.87 5.98
CA SER A 503 22.74 -34.92 6.21
C SER A 503 22.19 -36.31 5.89
N GLY A 504 22.92 -37.08 5.09
CA GLY A 504 22.52 -38.42 4.64
C GLY A 504 21.65 -38.45 3.38
N THR A 505 21.29 -37.31 2.80
CA THR A 505 20.57 -37.23 1.52
C THR A 505 21.47 -36.78 0.38
N HIS A 506 20.99 -36.88 -0.85
CA HIS A 506 21.71 -36.40 -2.01
C HIS A 506 21.24 -34.99 -2.39
N TYR A 507 22.18 -34.13 -2.78
CA TYR A 507 21.88 -32.80 -3.31
C TYR A 507 21.39 -32.89 -4.74
N ILE A 508 20.35 -32.12 -5.06
CA ILE A 508 19.90 -31.86 -6.42
C ILE A 508 19.43 -30.40 -6.55
N GLU A 509 19.87 -29.76 -7.61
CA GLU A 509 19.37 -28.45 -7.98
C GLU A 509 18.29 -28.61 -9.06
N LEU A 510 17.10 -28.04 -8.82
CA LEU A 510 15.97 -28.11 -9.73
C LEU A 510 15.34 -26.73 -9.91
N THR A 511 15.04 -26.38 -11.15
CA THR A 511 14.11 -25.27 -11.38
C THR A 511 12.71 -25.64 -10.88
N ALA A 512 11.81 -24.67 -10.71
CA ALA A 512 10.45 -24.92 -10.29
C ALA A 512 9.72 -25.85 -11.27
N GLU A 513 9.93 -25.67 -12.58
CA GLU A 513 9.37 -26.56 -13.61
C GLU A 513 9.93 -27.97 -13.52
N GLU A 514 11.25 -28.12 -13.33
CA GLU A 514 11.87 -29.43 -13.15
C GLU A 514 11.35 -30.14 -11.90
N ALA A 515 11.20 -29.40 -10.79
CA ALA A 515 10.65 -29.92 -9.54
C ALA A 515 9.23 -30.42 -9.71
N PHE A 516 8.37 -29.64 -10.39
CA PHE A 516 7.01 -30.05 -10.72
C PHE A 516 6.99 -31.32 -11.60
N ARG A 517 7.74 -31.30 -12.72
CA ARG A 517 7.76 -32.42 -13.65
C ARG A 517 8.30 -33.71 -13.00
N LEU A 518 9.36 -33.59 -12.20
CA LEU A 518 9.91 -34.73 -11.47
C LEU A 518 8.94 -35.21 -10.38
N GLY A 519 8.29 -34.29 -9.68
CA GLY A 519 7.30 -34.57 -8.65
C GLY A 519 6.12 -35.42 -9.13
N MET A 520 5.67 -35.21 -10.38
CA MET A 520 4.63 -36.02 -11.01
C MET A 520 5.04 -37.48 -11.27
N HIS A 521 6.34 -37.79 -11.20
CA HIS A 521 6.88 -39.11 -11.53
C HIS A 521 7.58 -39.79 -10.37
N CYS A 522 8.03 -39.05 -9.35
CA CYS A 522 8.73 -39.57 -8.17
C CYS A 522 7.78 -40.25 -7.18
N HIS A 523 8.34 -40.80 -6.09
CA HIS A 523 7.57 -41.48 -5.06
C HIS A 523 6.72 -40.50 -4.25
N SER A 524 7.34 -39.46 -3.71
CA SER A 524 6.68 -38.44 -2.87
C SER A 524 7.50 -37.17 -2.76
N ILE A 525 6.85 -36.10 -2.31
CA ILE A 525 7.45 -34.79 -2.07
C ILE A 525 7.16 -34.40 -0.62
N TYR A 526 8.19 -33.94 0.08
CA TYR A 526 8.08 -33.31 1.39
C TYR A 526 8.61 -31.89 1.28
N CYS A 527 7.80 -30.91 1.61
CA CYS A 527 8.19 -29.52 1.50
C CYS A 527 7.72 -28.69 2.69
N MET A 528 8.46 -27.64 3.00
CA MET A 528 7.92 -26.54 3.77
C MET A 528 6.81 -25.87 2.96
N ARG A 529 5.81 -25.29 3.64
CA ARG A 529 4.79 -24.51 2.96
C ARG A 529 5.45 -23.35 2.18
N SER A 530 5.51 -23.52 0.89
CA SER A 530 6.12 -22.61 -0.08
C SER A 530 5.40 -22.78 -1.41
N GLY A 531 5.75 -22.01 -2.43
CA GLY A 531 5.19 -22.18 -3.76
C GLY A 531 5.32 -23.62 -4.33
N ILE A 532 6.31 -24.39 -3.87
CA ILE A 532 6.45 -25.83 -4.21
C ILE A 532 5.36 -26.68 -3.56
N ALA A 533 4.90 -26.34 -2.36
CA ALA A 533 3.82 -27.08 -1.69
C ALA A 533 2.48 -26.93 -2.42
N ASP A 534 2.33 -25.87 -3.17
CA ASP A 534 1.11 -25.57 -3.94
C ASP A 534 1.13 -26.22 -5.33
N LEU A 535 2.32 -26.63 -5.82
CA LEU A 535 2.49 -27.41 -7.05
C LEU A 535 2.12 -28.87 -6.81
#